data_cae7c58534ee888c3f847aa30512cb80
#
_entry.id   cae7c58534ee888c3f847aa30512cb80
#
_cell.length_a   1.000
_cell.length_b   1.000
_cell.length_c   1.000
_cell.angle_alpha   90.00
_cell.angle_beta   90.00
_cell.angle_gamma   90.00
#
_symmetry.space_group_name_H-M   'P 1'
#
loop_
_entity.id
_entity.type
_entity.pdbx_description
1 polymer ?
#
loop_
_entity_poly.entity_id
_entity_poly.type
_entity_poly.pdbx_seq_one_letter_code
_entity_poly.pdbx_strand_id
1 'polypeptide(L)'
;MIDTTVFQDKTAVYYTLGCKLNFSETSTIGKILREAGVRTARKGEKADLCIVNTCSVTEMADKKCRQAIHRLVKQHPGAVVVVTGCYAQLKPGDVAKIEGVDVVLGAEQKKDLLQYLGDLHKHEGGEAYTTATKDIRSFAPSCSRGDRTRFFLKVQDGCDYFCSYCTIPFARGRSRNGTIASLVEQARQAAAEGGKEIVLTGVNIGDFGKSTGETFFDLVKALDRVEGIERYRISSIEPNLLTDEIIEYVSRSRSFMPHFHIPLQSGSDEVLQLMRRRYGTELFASKIAKIKEVMPDAFIGVDVIVGTRGETAGYFEKAYEFIHGLDVTQLHVFSYSERPGTQALKIDHVVTPEEKHQRSQRLLALSDEKTKAFYARHIGQTMPVLMEKPKAGALMHGFTANYIRVEVESDAALDNKVVNVLLGDFNEEGTALKGTITQ
;
A
#
# COMPACT_ATOMS: atom_id res chain seq x y z
N MET A 1 13.79 -17.98 26.86
CA MET A 1 12.99 -18.69 25.83
C MET A 1 11.55 -18.40 26.13
N ILE A 2 10.75 -17.95 25.14
CA ILE A 2 9.30 -17.70 25.35
C ILE A 2 8.64 -19.07 25.43
N ASP A 3 7.79 -19.28 26.45
CA ASP A 3 6.96 -20.46 26.50
C ASP A 3 5.84 -20.33 25.44
N THR A 4 5.94 -21.11 24.37
CA THR A 4 4.97 -21.11 23.27
C THR A 4 3.82 -22.10 23.49
N THR A 5 3.81 -22.85 24.59
CA THR A 5 2.75 -23.84 24.86
C THR A 5 1.39 -23.18 25.06
N VAL A 6 1.36 -21.97 25.61
CA VAL A 6 0.14 -21.16 25.80
C VAL A 6 -0.58 -20.79 24.52
N PHE A 7 0.14 -20.83 23.37
CA PHE A 7 -0.39 -20.50 22.06
C PHE A 7 -0.94 -21.70 21.29
N GLN A 8 -0.66 -22.93 21.75
CA GLN A 8 -1.10 -24.14 21.07
C GLN A 8 -2.64 -24.20 21.04
N ASP A 9 -3.17 -24.60 19.87
CA ASP A 9 -4.61 -24.72 19.60
C ASP A 9 -5.44 -23.43 19.74
N LYS A 10 -4.78 -22.29 19.93
CA LYS A 10 -5.44 -20.99 19.96
C LYS A 10 -5.82 -20.52 18.57
N THR A 11 -6.77 -19.60 18.52
CA THR A 11 -7.30 -19.03 17.29
C THR A 11 -7.13 -17.53 17.25
N ALA A 12 -6.80 -16.98 16.07
CA ALA A 12 -6.67 -15.56 15.86
C ALA A 12 -7.51 -15.04 14.69
N VAL A 13 -8.03 -13.83 14.85
CA VAL A 13 -8.59 -13.03 13.75
C VAL A 13 -7.69 -11.82 13.48
N TYR A 14 -7.61 -11.43 12.22
CA TYR A 14 -6.77 -10.33 11.78
C TYR A 14 -7.65 -9.27 11.10
N TYR A 15 -7.46 -8.03 11.49
CA TYR A 15 -8.13 -6.91 10.86
C TYR A 15 -7.10 -5.83 10.50
N THR A 16 -6.95 -5.55 9.21
CA THR A 16 -5.96 -4.61 8.71
C THR A 16 -6.64 -3.41 8.07
N LEU A 17 -6.28 -2.24 8.54
CA LEU A 17 -6.63 -0.95 7.97
C LEU A 17 -5.38 -0.29 7.39
N GLY A 18 -5.56 0.43 6.28
CA GLY A 18 -4.51 1.26 5.68
C GLY A 18 -3.91 0.69 4.41
N CYS A 19 -2.58 0.74 4.31
CA CYS A 19 -1.83 0.56 3.07
C CYS A 19 -1.28 -0.88 2.91
N LYS A 20 -0.64 -1.13 1.76
CA LYS A 20 0.03 -2.40 1.44
C LYS A 20 1.08 -2.79 2.48
N LEU A 21 1.76 -1.81 3.10
CA LEU A 21 2.68 -2.02 4.22
C LEU A 21 1.99 -2.67 5.42
N ASN A 22 0.85 -2.14 5.84
CA ASN A 22 0.11 -2.73 6.96
C ASN A 22 -0.34 -4.16 6.64
N PHE A 23 -0.75 -4.43 5.39
CA PHE A 23 -1.10 -5.80 4.98
C PHE A 23 0.09 -6.75 5.05
N SER A 24 1.27 -6.36 4.55
CA SER A 24 2.45 -7.22 4.63
C SER A 24 2.88 -7.47 6.08
N GLU A 25 2.78 -6.46 6.93
CA GLU A 25 3.10 -6.57 8.36
C GLU A 25 2.11 -7.49 9.10
N THR A 26 0.80 -7.39 8.82
CA THR A 26 -0.21 -8.28 9.41
C THR A 26 0.00 -9.73 8.97
N SER A 27 0.33 -9.96 7.70
CA SER A 27 0.62 -11.30 7.19
C SER A 27 1.85 -11.92 7.89
N THR A 28 2.88 -11.12 8.16
CA THR A 28 4.06 -11.56 8.92
C THR A 28 3.70 -11.86 10.37
N ILE A 29 2.88 -11.04 11.04
CA ILE A 29 2.36 -11.33 12.38
C ILE A 29 1.60 -12.66 12.37
N GLY A 30 0.74 -12.87 11.37
CA GLY A 30 0.02 -14.13 11.21
C GLY A 30 0.93 -15.34 11.02
N LYS A 31 2.09 -15.18 10.36
CA LYS A 31 3.10 -16.23 10.23
C LYS A 31 3.73 -16.54 11.59
N ILE A 32 4.19 -15.51 12.33
CA ILE A 32 4.78 -15.68 13.68
C ILE A 32 3.80 -16.43 14.60
N LEU A 33 2.53 -16.06 14.59
CA LEU A 33 1.51 -16.70 15.40
C LEU A 33 1.26 -18.17 14.98
N ARG A 34 1.23 -18.46 13.68
CA ARG A 34 1.12 -19.85 13.19
C ARG A 34 2.30 -20.73 13.62
N GLU A 35 3.50 -20.19 13.54
CA GLU A 35 4.72 -20.89 13.98
C GLU A 35 4.71 -21.16 15.49
N ALA A 36 3.99 -20.34 16.26
CA ALA A 36 3.75 -20.55 17.69
C ALA A 36 2.56 -21.49 17.99
N GLY A 37 1.82 -21.97 16.97
CA GLY A 37 0.68 -22.89 17.14
C GLY A 37 -0.73 -22.25 17.05
N VAL A 38 -0.81 -20.93 16.79
CA VAL A 38 -2.09 -20.22 16.64
C VAL A 38 -2.61 -20.38 15.21
N ARG A 39 -3.82 -20.89 15.05
CA ARG A 39 -4.47 -20.95 13.73
C ARG A 39 -5.38 -19.74 13.48
N THR A 40 -5.66 -19.46 12.23
CA THR A 40 -6.68 -18.45 11.87
C THR A 40 -8.08 -18.99 12.20
N ALA A 41 -8.90 -18.20 12.88
CA ALA A 41 -10.27 -18.55 13.19
C ALA A 41 -11.12 -18.68 11.92
N ARG A 42 -12.03 -19.66 11.88
CA ARG A 42 -12.98 -19.85 10.79
C ARG A 42 -14.07 -18.78 10.83
N LYS A 43 -14.77 -18.59 9.71
CA LYS A 43 -15.90 -17.66 9.66
C LYS A 43 -16.96 -18.03 10.70
N GLY A 44 -17.29 -17.10 11.60
CA GLY A 44 -18.27 -17.29 12.68
C GLY A 44 -17.71 -17.94 13.96
N GLU A 45 -16.45 -18.36 13.97
CA GLU A 45 -15.79 -18.90 15.16
C GLU A 45 -15.37 -17.76 16.11
N LYS A 46 -15.46 -17.99 17.41
CA LYS A 46 -14.89 -17.11 18.42
C LYS A 46 -13.37 -17.26 18.40
N ALA A 47 -12.66 -16.15 18.41
CA ALA A 47 -11.20 -16.14 18.47
C ALA A 47 -10.71 -15.93 19.91
N ASP A 48 -9.52 -16.49 20.20
CA ASP A 48 -8.78 -16.22 21.44
C ASP A 48 -7.97 -14.93 21.34
N LEU A 49 -7.61 -14.52 20.12
CA LEU A 49 -6.75 -13.38 19.83
C LEU A 49 -7.30 -12.55 18.67
N CYS A 50 -7.35 -11.23 18.86
CA CYS A 50 -7.70 -10.27 17.80
C CYS A 50 -6.50 -9.37 17.51
N ILE A 51 -5.98 -9.39 16.28
CA ILE A 51 -4.91 -8.52 15.83
C ILE A 51 -5.48 -7.41 14.96
N VAL A 52 -5.32 -6.15 15.38
CA VAL A 52 -5.80 -4.96 14.65
C VAL A 52 -4.60 -4.12 14.23
N ASN A 53 -4.31 -4.09 12.93
CA ASN A 53 -3.27 -3.22 12.38
C ASN A 53 -3.92 -1.95 11.85
N THR A 54 -3.51 -0.81 12.39
CA THR A 54 -4.21 0.48 12.30
C THR A 54 -3.52 1.47 11.37
N CYS A 55 -4.31 2.38 10.80
CA CYS A 55 -3.89 3.50 9.97
C CYS A 55 -4.20 4.83 10.66
N SER A 56 -3.43 5.89 10.36
CA SER A 56 -3.63 7.22 10.93
C SER A 56 -3.29 8.36 9.94
N VAL A 57 -3.44 8.11 8.64
CA VAL A 57 -3.14 9.15 7.62
C VAL A 57 -4.24 10.22 7.55
N THR A 58 -5.46 9.91 7.99
CA THR A 58 -6.59 10.84 8.07
C THR A 58 -7.35 10.65 9.38
N GLU A 59 -8.12 11.67 9.79
CA GLU A 59 -9.01 11.55 10.95
C GLU A 59 -10.08 10.47 10.77
N MET A 60 -10.59 10.35 9.53
CA MET A 60 -11.53 9.28 9.18
C MET A 60 -10.91 7.89 9.35
N ALA A 61 -9.61 7.74 9.06
CA ALA A 61 -8.89 6.49 9.31
C ALA A 61 -8.83 6.17 10.81
N ASP A 62 -8.53 7.15 11.68
CA ASP A 62 -8.55 6.98 13.14
C ASP A 62 -9.96 6.55 13.62
N LYS A 63 -11.03 7.18 13.09
CA LYS A 63 -12.43 6.82 13.42
C LYS A 63 -12.75 5.38 13.00
N LYS A 64 -12.37 4.99 11.78
CA LYS A 64 -12.56 3.60 11.30
C LYS A 64 -11.79 2.59 12.14
N CYS A 65 -10.58 2.94 12.62
CA CYS A 65 -9.81 2.09 13.52
C CYS A 65 -10.57 1.84 14.84
N ARG A 66 -11.05 2.90 15.50
CA ARG A 66 -11.85 2.76 16.73
C ARG A 66 -13.10 1.91 16.51
N GLN A 67 -13.84 2.15 15.43
CA GLN A 67 -15.02 1.35 15.08
C GLN A 67 -14.70 -0.14 14.87
N ALA A 68 -13.57 -0.43 14.22
CA ALA A 68 -13.14 -1.80 14.00
C ALA A 68 -12.75 -2.50 15.30
N ILE A 69 -12.04 -1.81 16.20
CA ILE A 69 -11.69 -2.33 17.54
C ILE A 69 -12.96 -2.67 18.31
N HIS A 70 -13.89 -1.73 18.49
CA HIS A 70 -15.14 -1.98 19.21
C HIS A 70 -15.95 -3.13 18.61
N ARG A 71 -15.99 -3.23 17.27
CA ARG A 71 -16.68 -4.35 16.60
C ARG A 71 -16.05 -5.69 16.94
N LEU A 72 -14.72 -5.80 16.91
CA LEU A 72 -14.01 -7.04 17.21
C LEU A 72 -14.14 -7.44 18.68
N VAL A 73 -14.03 -6.49 19.61
CA VAL A 73 -14.28 -6.72 21.04
C VAL A 73 -15.67 -7.29 21.26
N LYS A 74 -16.69 -6.74 20.60
CA LYS A 74 -18.08 -7.23 20.68
C LYS A 74 -18.25 -8.63 20.05
N GLN A 75 -17.56 -8.90 18.95
CA GLN A 75 -17.65 -10.19 18.25
C GLN A 75 -16.90 -11.31 18.98
N HIS A 76 -15.81 -10.98 19.69
CA HIS A 76 -14.93 -11.93 20.39
C HIS A 76 -14.71 -11.51 21.85
N PRO A 77 -15.73 -11.59 22.72
CA PRO A 77 -15.73 -10.96 24.05
C PRO A 77 -14.73 -11.55 25.04
N GLY A 78 -14.12 -12.68 24.76
CA GLY A 78 -13.06 -13.28 25.59
C GLY A 78 -11.67 -13.16 24.99
N ALA A 79 -11.54 -12.60 23.79
CA ALA A 79 -10.28 -12.54 23.08
C ALA A 79 -9.34 -11.47 23.66
N VAL A 80 -8.05 -11.76 23.65
CA VAL A 80 -7.00 -10.76 23.85
C VAL A 80 -6.91 -9.88 22.60
N VAL A 81 -7.07 -8.57 22.74
CA VAL A 81 -7.10 -7.62 21.65
C VAL A 81 -5.78 -6.86 21.57
N VAL A 82 -5.04 -7.10 20.51
CA VAL A 82 -3.75 -6.46 20.21
C VAL A 82 -3.93 -5.44 19.11
N VAL A 83 -3.54 -4.20 19.38
CA VAL A 83 -3.61 -3.11 18.41
C VAL A 83 -2.19 -2.65 18.05
N THR A 84 -1.89 -2.58 16.76
CA THR A 84 -0.60 -2.09 16.23
C THR A 84 -0.82 -1.15 15.05
N GLY A 85 0.26 -0.67 14.45
CA GLY A 85 0.24 0.19 13.27
C GLY A 85 0.37 1.67 13.57
N CYS A 86 0.07 2.53 12.57
CA CYS A 86 0.37 3.96 12.66
C CYS A 86 -0.43 4.68 13.75
N TYR A 87 -1.70 4.34 13.95
CA TYR A 87 -2.53 4.95 15.00
C TYR A 87 -2.04 4.53 16.39
N ALA A 88 -1.73 3.25 16.57
CA ALA A 88 -1.16 2.73 17.81
C ALA A 88 0.18 3.39 18.16
N GLN A 89 1.05 3.64 17.18
CA GLN A 89 2.33 4.33 17.40
C GLN A 89 2.17 5.81 17.72
N LEU A 90 1.23 6.52 17.06
CA LEU A 90 1.04 7.96 17.24
C LEU A 90 0.30 8.32 18.55
N LYS A 91 -0.65 7.47 18.95
CA LYS A 91 -1.54 7.71 20.08
C LYS A 91 -1.69 6.48 20.97
N PRO A 92 -0.58 5.91 21.49
CA PRO A 92 -0.63 4.64 22.20
C PRO A 92 -1.52 4.70 23.45
N GLY A 93 -1.45 5.80 24.21
CA GLY A 93 -2.26 5.99 25.41
C GLY A 93 -3.77 6.14 25.12
N ASP A 94 -4.14 6.78 23.99
CA ASP A 94 -5.55 6.88 23.60
C ASP A 94 -6.08 5.52 23.16
N VAL A 95 -5.27 4.74 22.44
CA VAL A 95 -5.64 3.40 21.98
C VAL A 95 -5.76 2.43 23.15
N ALA A 96 -4.85 2.50 24.12
CA ALA A 96 -4.89 1.66 25.32
C ALA A 96 -6.14 1.91 26.20
N LYS A 97 -6.71 3.12 26.14
CA LYS A 97 -7.96 3.46 26.85
C LYS A 97 -9.23 2.98 26.16
N ILE A 98 -9.14 2.45 24.96
CA ILE A 98 -10.32 1.91 24.25
C ILE A 98 -10.74 0.63 24.99
N GLU A 99 -12.00 0.59 25.43
CA GLU A 99 -12.55 -0.55 26.15
C GLU A 99 -12.35 -1.86 25.38
N GLY A 100 -11.78 -2.86 26.06
CA GLY A 100 -11.50 -4.18 25.53
C GLY A 100 -10.19 -4.32 24.78
N VAL A 101 -9.38 -3.27 24.64
CA VAL A 101 -7.98 -3.38 24.19
C VAL A 101 -7.12 -3.88 25.34
N ASP A 102 -6.29 -4.89 25.09
CA ASP A 102 -5.38 -5.45 26.07
C ASP A 102 -3.92 -5.01 25.84
N VAL A 103 -3.46 -5.02 24.59
CA VAL A 103 -2.07 -4.73 24.25
C VAL A 103 -1.98 -3.76 23.07
N VAL A 104 -1.16 -2.74 23.20
CA VAL A 104 -0.84 -1.79 22.12
C VAL A 104 0.64 -1.89 21.78
N LEU A 105 0.96 -2.27 20.54
CA LEU A 105 2.33 -2.47 20.09
C LEU A 105 2.75 -1.40 19.07
N GLY A 106 3.86 -0.76 19.36
CA GLY A 106 4.51 0.19 18.45
C GLY A 106 5.20 -0.47 17.26
N ALA A 107 5.86 0.35 16.47
CA ALA A 107 6.49 -0.08 15.21
C ALA A 107 7.62 -1.11 15.41
N GLU A 108 8.38 -1.03 16.50
CA GLU A 108 9.46 -1.98 16.80
C GLU A 108 8.98 -3.23 17.53
N GLN A 109 7.98 -3.09 18.41
CA GLN A 109 7.50 -4.17 19.27
C GLN A 109 6.76 -5.27 18.51
N LYS A 110 6.11 -4.94 17.41
CA LYS A 110 5.29 -5.88 16.63
C LYS A 110 6.06 -7.09 16.07
N LYS A 111 7.37 -6.99 15.87
CA LYS A 111 8.21 -8.13 15.42
C LYS A 111 8.41 -9.17 16.51
N ASP A 112 8.37 -8.74 17.77
CA ASP A 112 8.57 -9.55 18.96
C ASP A 112 7.27 -9.74 19.75
N LEU A 113 6.11 -9.71 19.04
CA LEU A 113 4.79 -9.64 19.67
C LEU A 113 4.54 -10.76 20.70
N LEU A 114 5.08 -11.96 20.50
CA LEU A 114 4.90 -13.07 21.45
C LEU A 114 5.39 -12.73 22.87
N GLN A 115 6.40 -11.86 23.00
CA GLN A 115 6.92 -11.43 24.31
C GLN A 115 5.90 -10.58 25.09
N TYR A 116 4.99 -9.92 24.38
CA TYR A 116 3.99 -9.01 24.96
C TYR A 116 2.63 -9.64 25.14
N LEU A 117 2.44 -10.89 24.69
CA LEU A 117 1.16 -11.61 24.82
C LEU A 117 1.05 -12.43 26.11
N GLY A 118 2.18 -12.65 26.80
CA GLY A 118 2.22 -13.37 28.07
C GLY A 118 1.53 -14.73 27.99
N ASP A 119 0.57 -14.92 28.86
CA ASP A 119 -0.25 -16.14 28.99
C ASP A 119 -1.60 -16.07 28.25
N LEU A 120 -1.79 -15.08 27.38
CA LEU A 120 -3.05 -14.80 26.67
C LEU A 120 -4.25 -14.50 27.59
N HIS A 121 -4.00 -13.91 28.77
CA HIS A 121 -5.07 -13.44 29.64
C HIS A 121 -5.55 -12.04 29.25
N LYS A 122 -6.85 -11.83 29.40
CA LYS A 122 -7.45 -10.53 29.20
C LYS A 122 -7.14 -9.62 30.39
N HIS A 123 -6.73 -8.38 30.10
CA HIS A 123 -6.37 -7.39 31.10
C HIS A 123 -7.54 -6.44 31.44
N GLU A 124 -7.54 -5.86 32.64
CA GLU A 124 -8.48 -4.79 33.04
C GLU A 124 -8.08 -3.40 32.51
N GLY A 125 -7.50 -3.34 31.34
CA GLY A 125 -7.05 -2.10 30.70
C GLY A 125 -5.89 -2.37 29.77
N GLY A 126 -5.76 -1.56 28.72
CA GLY A 126 -4.74 -1.75 27.71
C GLY A 126 -3.36 -1.30 28.19
N GLU A 127 -2.35 -2.13 27.95
CA GLU A 127 -0.94 -1.79 28.15
C GLU A 127 -0.29 -1.38 26.83
N ALA A 128 0.47 -0.28 26.84
CA ALA A 128 1.10 0.24 25.64
C ALA A 128 2.63 0.06 25.68
N TYR A 129 3.15 -0.68 24.71
CA TYR A 129 4.57 -0.91 24.53
C TYR A 129 5.04 -0.25 23.22
N THR A 130 5.74 0.87 23.33
CA THR A 130 6.18 1.66 22.19
C THR A 130 7.59 2.19 22.39
N THR A 131 8.35 2.26 21.31
CA THR A 131 9.60 3.01 21.25
C THR A 131 9.32 4.39 20.73
N ALA A 132 9.94 5.43 21.32
CA ALA A 132 9.81 6.78 20.78
C ALA A 132 10.21 6.81 19.31
N THR A 133 9.40 7.43 18.46
CA THR A 133 9.56 7.35 16.99
C THR A 133 10.94 7.81 16.51
N LYS A 134 11.55 8.79 17.20
CA LYS A 134 12.93 9.26 16.93
C LYS A 134 14.00 8.18 17.16
N ASP A 135 13.69 7.17 17.97
CA ASP A 135 14.61 6.10 18.37
C ASP A 135 14.41 4.80 17.61
N ILE A 136 13.40 4.74 16.73
CA ILE A 136 13.18 3.58 15.86
C ILE A 136 14.31 3.46 14.84
N ARG A 137 15.05 2.34 14.90
CA ARG A 137 16.22 2.06 14.05
C ARG A 137 16.10 0.78 13.26
N SER A 138 15.40 -0.22 13.79
CA SER A 138 15.36 -1.53 13.16
C SER A 138 14.41 -1.55 11.95
N PHE A 139 14.82 -2.27 10.93
CA PHE A 139 13.94 -2.64 9.82
C PHE A 139 13.36 -4.04 10.10
N ALA A 140 12.05 -4.12 10.22
CA ALA A 140 11.36 -5.40 10.34
C ALA A 140 10.92 -5.85 8.93
N PRO A 141 11.56 -6.89 8.35
CA PRO A 141 11.16 -7.40 7.05
C PRO A 141 9.75 -7.98 7.11
N SER A 142 9.00 -7.81 6.03
CA SER A 142 7.67 -8.40 5.89
C SER A 142 7.31 -8.66 4.44
N CYS A 143 6.64 -9.80 4.21
CA CYS A 143 6.08 -10.15 2.91
C CYS A 143 4.70 -10.79 3.14
N SER A 144 3.67 -10.29 2.47
CA SER A 144 2.36 -10.94 2.54
C SER A 144 2.38 -12.24 1.74
N ARG A 145 1.71 -13.28 2.22
CA ARG A 145 1.75 -14.61 1.62
C ARG A 145 0.41 -15.32 1.81
N GLY A 146 -0.08 -15.96 0.75
CA GLY A 146 -1.25 -16.84 0.81
C GLY A 146 -2.61 -16.15 0.94
N ASP A 147 -2.65 -14.87 1.25
CA ASP A 147 -3.89 -14.11 1.47
C ASP A 147 -4.47 -13.57 0.16
N ARG A 148 -3.61 -13.37 -0.85
CA ARG A 148 -3.93 -12.75 -2.13
C ARG A 148 -3.04 -13.32 -3.24
N THR A 149 -3.46 -13.17 -4.48
CA THR A 149 -2.66 -13.53 -5.67
C THR A 149 -1.36 -12.72 -5.76
N ARG A 150 -1.38 -11.45 -5.34
CA ARG A 150 -0.21 -10.56 -5.34
C ARG A 150 0.42 -10.48 -3.95
N PHE A 151 1.71 -10.72 -3.89
CA PHE A 151 2.51 -10.61 -2.67
C PHE A 151 3.01 -9.18 -2.47
N PHE A 152 2.99 -8.67 -1.24
CA PHE A 152 3.51 -7.34 -0.90
C PHE A 152 4.83 -7.51 -0.15
N LEU A 153 5.95 -7.20 -0.80
CA LEU A 153 7.28 -7.23 -0.19
C LEU A 153 7.64 -5.85 0.34
N LYS A 154 7.78 -5.73 1.65
CA LYS A 154 8.24 -4.50 2.29
C LYS A 154 9.74 -4.36 2.07
N VAL A 155 10.14 -3.36 1.30
CA VAL A 155 11.56 -3.09 0.99
C VAL A 155 12.10 -1.90 1.78
N GLN A 156 11.22 -0.96 2.19
CA GLN A 156 11.59 0.27 2.86
C GLN A 156 10.50 0.67 3.87
N ASP A 157 10.86 1.40 4.92
CA ASP A 157 9.94 1.92 5.95
C ASP A 157 10.42 3.31 6.45
N GLY A 158 9.48 4.11 6.98
CA GLY A 158 9.76 5.48 7.41
C GLY A 158 10.01 6.45 6.26
N CYS A 159 10.22 7.73 6.57
CA CYS A 159 10.43 8.77 5.56
C CYS A 159 11.17 9.98 6.13
N ASP A 160 12.09 10.55 5.34
CA ASP A 160 12.88 11.73 5.69
C ASP A 160 12.43 13.02 4.98
N TYR A 161 11.28 13.00 4.32
CA TYR A 161 10.81 14.17 3.56
C TYR A 161 10.15 15.23 4.46
N PHE A 162 9.44 14.83 5.49
CA PHE A 162 8.75 15.76 6.39
C PHE A 162 7.86 16.77 5.64
N CYS A 163 7.10 16.28 4.67
CA CYS A 163 6.12 17.09 3.96
C CYS A 163 5.19 17.79 4.96
N SER A 164 4.78 19.03 4.69
CA SER A 164 4.08 19.87 5.67
C SER A 164 2.79 19.27 6.22
N TYR A 165 2.12 18.42 5.47
CA TYR A 165 0.85 17.78 5.80
C TYR A 165 0.96 16.36 6.39
N CYS A 166 2.16 15.76 6.34
CA CYS A 166 2.33 14.33 6.51
C CYS A 166 2.66 13.93 7.96
N THR A 167 1.96 12.92 8.47
CA THR A 167 2.20 12.34 9.80
C THR A 167 3.08 11.09 9.79
N ILE A 168 3.43 10.57 8.62
CA ILE A 168 4.16 9.31 8.48
C ILE A 168 5.54 9.33 9.16
N PRO A 169 6.37 10.40 9.06
CA PRO A 169 7.63 10.45 9.79
C PRO A 169 7.46 10.35 11.31
N PHE A 170 6.33 10.83 11.83
CA PHE A 170 6.00 10.76 13.27
C PHE A 170 5.45 9.38 13.69
N ALA A 171 4.86 8.63 12.74
CA ALA A 171 4.35 7.28 12.99
C ALA A 171 5.36 6.18 12.74
N ARG A 172 6.21 6.35 11.71
CA ARG A 172 7.11 5.29 11.24
C ARG A 172 8.59 5.61 11.39
N GLY A 173 8.93 6.84 11.76
CA GLY A 173 10.31 7.28 11.94
C GLY A 173 11.06 7.56 10.63
N ARG A 174 12.39 7.60 10.75
CA ARG A 174 13.30 7.86 9.64
C ARG A 174 13.30 6.74 8.61
N SER A 175 13.70 7.08 7.39
CA SER A 175 13.85 6.12 6.28
C SER A 175 14.87 5.03 6.65
N ARG A 176 14.48 3.77 6.49
CA ARG A 176 15.30 2.58 6.69
C ARG A 176 14.82 1.44 5.80
N ASN A 177 15.71 0.50 5.53
CA ASN A 177 15.46 -0.58 4.59
C ASN A 177 16.17 -1.88 5.04
N GLY A 178 15.73 -2.99 4.46
CA GLY A 178 16.45 -4.25 4.53
C GLY A 178 17.63 -4.29 3.55
N THR A 179 18.55 -5.23 3.71
CA THR A 179 19.62 -5.47 2.73
C THR A 179 19.04 -6.11 1.46
N ILE A 180 19.69 -5.89 0.32
CA ILE A 180 19.32 -6.56 -0.94
C ILE A 180 19.31 -8.08 -0.75
N ALA A 181 20.33 -8.64 -0.09
CA ALA A 181 20.42 -10.09 0.15
C ALA A 181 19.18 -10.62 0.90
N SER A 182 18.75 -9.93 1.97
CA SER A 182 17.58 -10.36 2.76
C SER A 182 16.27 -10.25 1.98
N LEU A 183 16.14 -9.25 1.12
CA LEU A 183 14.94 -9.05 0.31
C LEU A 183 14.85 -10.02 -0.87
N VAL A 184 15.97 -10.33 -1.49
CA VAL A 184 16.08 -11.39 -2.51
C VAL A 184 15.70 -12.74 -1.92
N GLU A 185 16.16 -13.06 -0.70
CA GLU A 185 15.77 -14.30 -0.03
C GLU A 185 14.27 -14.37 0.24
N GLN A 186 13.64 -13.28 0.67
CA GLN A 186 12.19 -13.24 0.83
C GLN A 186 11.45 -13.41 -0.51
N ALA A 187 11.97 -12.85 -1.60
CA ALA A 187 11.40 -13.04 -2.93
C ALA A 187 11.51 -14.50 -3.40
N ARG A 188 12.65 -15.18 -3.13
CA ARG A 188 12.82 -16.61 -3.39
C ARG A 188 11.85 -17.47 -2.60
N GLN A 189 11.65 -17.16 -1.32
CA GLN A 189 10.65 -17.84 -0.49
C GLN A 189 9.23 -17.62 -1.03
N ALA A 190 8.89 -16.41 -1.47
CA ALA A 190 7.61 -16.14 -2.11
C ALA A 190 7.42 -16.95 -3.40
N ALA A 191 8.47 -17.10 -4.22
CA ALA A 191 8.47 -17.94 -5.42
C ALA A 191 8.25 -19.42 -5.07
N ALA A 192 8.96 -19.93 -4.06
CA ALA A 192 8.82 -21.31 -3.57
C ALA A 192 7.40 -21.61 -3.05
N GLU A 193 6.71 -20.61 -2.51
CA GLU A 193 5.30 -20.67 -2.09
C GLU A 193 4.30 -20.48 -3.26
N GLY A 194 4.78 -20.42 -4.51
CA GLY A 194 3.96 -20.29 -5.72
C GLY A 194 3.56 -18.87 -6.08
N GLY A 195 4.15 -17.85 -5.43
CA GLY A 195 3.91 -16.44 -5.77
C GLY A 195 4.35 -16.12 -7.19
N LYS A 196 3.48 -15.48 -7.99
CA LYS A 196 3.75 -15.09 -9.37
C LYS A 196 4.05 -13.60 -9.51
N GLU A 197 3.42 -12.78 -8.69
CA GLU A 197 3.58 -11.32 -8.72
C GLU A 197 3.93 -10.78 -7.32
N ILE A 198 5.00 -9.96 -7.28
CA ILE A 198 5.42 -9.23 -6.08
C ILE A 198 5.28 -7.72 -6.33
N VAL A 199 4.60 -7.03 -5.42
CA VAL A 199 4.55 -5.57 -5.37
C VAL A 199 5.56 -5.08 -4.34
N LEU A 200 6.57 -4.35 -4.78
CA LEU A 200 7.53 -3.70 -3.89
C LEU A 200 6.81 -2.61 -3.10
N THR A 201 6.93 -2.65 -1.78
CA THR A 201 6.11 -1.84 -0.88
C THR A 201 6.99 -1.10 0.11
N GLY A 202 6.69 0.17 0.32
CA GLY A 202 7.38 1.05 1.26
C GLY A 202 6.59 2.34 1.45
N VAL A 203 7.13 3.24 2.24
CA VAL A 203 6.62 4.62 2.40
C VAL A 203 7.16 5.50 1.27
N ASN A 204 8.45 5.40 1.01
CA ASN A 204 9.16 6.06 -0.09
C ASN A 204 10.25 5.10 -0.57
N ILE A 205 9.88 4.20 -1.47
CA ILE A 205 10.78 3.11 -1.88
C ILE A 205 12.05 3.59 -2.59
N GLY A 206 12.02 4.76 -3.22
CA GLY A 206 13.20 5.35 -3.84
C GLY A 206 14.29 5.77 -2.84
N ASP A 207 13.94 5.93 -1.56
CA ASP A 207 14.89 6.17 -0.46
C ASP A 207 15.62 4.88 -0.01
N PHE A 208 15.37 3.74 -0.64
CA PHE A 208 16.04 2.49 -0.36
C PHE A 208 17.56 2.65 -0.41
N GLY A 209 18.24 2.03 0.54
CA GLY A 209 19.71 2.00 0.62
C GLY A 209 20.31 3.00 1.61
N LYS A 210 19.56 3.99 2.08
CA LYS A 210 20.08 5.00 3.04
C LYS A 210 20.66 4.39 4.32
N SER A 211 20.11 3.28 4.79
CA SER A 211 20.60 2.60 6.00
C SER A 211 21.61 1.49 5.73
N THR A 212 21.79 1.06 4.47
CA THR A 212 22.66 -0.07 4.09
C THR A 212 23.78 0.31 3.13
N GLY A 213 23.75 1.51 2.53
CA GLY A 213 24.70 1.96 1.50
C GLY A 213 24.47 1.33 0.11
N GLU A 214 23.35 0.61 -0.05
CA GLU A 214 22.90 0.04 -1.33
C GLU A 214 22.01 1.07 -2.10
N THR A 215 21.55 0.73 -3.30
CA THR A 215 20.63 1.59 -4.05
C THR A 215 19.34 0.87 -4.42
N PHE A 216 18.27 1.62 -4.64
CA PHE A 216 17.01 1.04 -5.15
C PHE A 216 17.21 0.39 -6.53
N PHE A 217 18.07 0.97 -7.36
CA PHE A 217 18.40 0.41 -8.67
C PHE A 217 19.10 -0.95 -8.56
N ASP A 218 20.03 -1.10 -7.60
CA ASP A 218 20.68 -2.40 -7.35
C ASP A 218 19.68 -3.45 -6.85
N LEU A 219 18.73 -3.03 -6.00
CA LEU A 219 17.63 -3.92 -5.57
C LEU A 219 16.79 -4.39 -6.78
N VAL A 220 16.41 -3.47 -7.68
CA VAL A 220 15.64 -3.79 -8.89
C VAL A 220 16.40 -4.85 -9.73
N LYS A 221 17.69 -4.62 -9.99
CA LYS A 221 18.52 -5.57 -10.75
C LYS A 221 18.65 -6.93 -10.06
N ALA A 222 18.76 -6.96 -8.75
CA ALA A 222 18.89 -8.20 -7.98
C ALA A 222 17.56 -9.00 -7.97
N LEU A 223 16.43 -8.35 -7.82
CA LEU A 223 15.12 -8.97 -7.83
C LEU A 223 14.76 -9.52 -9.22
N ASP A 224 15.13 -8.82 -10.29
CA ASP A 224 14.89 -9.27 -11.67
C ASP A 224 15.53 -10.63 -12.00
N ARG A 225 16.57 -11.01 -11.24
CA ARG A 225 17.27 -12.30 -11.38
C ARG A 225 16.63 -13.43 -10.56
N VAL A 226 15.63 -13.15 -9.73
CA VAL A 226 14.96 -14.17 -8.93
C VAL A 226 14.07 -15.01 -9.84
N GLU A 227 14.37 -16.30 -9.93
CA GLU A 227 13.55 -17.23 -10.69
C GLU A 227 12.23 -17.55 -9.97
N GLY A 228 11.20 -17.90 -10.73
CA GLY A 228 9.87 -18.25 -10.23
C GLY A 228 8.93 -17.04 -10.03
N ILE A 229 9.45 -15.83 -9.86
CA ILE A 229 8.63 -14.60 -9.89
C ILE A 229 8.55 -14.10 -11.34
N GLU A 230 7.34 -14.04 -11.85
CA GLU A 230 7.07 -13.61 -13.22
C GLU A 230 6.88 -12.09 -13.32
N ARG A 231 6.41 -11.45 -12.23
CA ARG A 231 6.05 -10.03 -12.24
C ARG A 231 6.49 -9.32 -10.96
N TYR A 232 7.20 -8.22 -11.14
CA TYR A 232 7.43 -7.22 -10.09
C TYR A 232 6.73 -5.92 -10.45
N ARG A 233 6.12 -5.27 -9.45
CA ARG A 233 5.58 -3.92 -9.60
C ARG A 233 6.24 -2.96 -8.62
N ILE A 234 6.67 -1.83 -9.16
CA ILE A 234 7.15 -0.71 -8.37
C ILE A 234 5.91 0.02 -7.81
N SER A 235 5.79 0.11 -6.49
CA SER A 235 4.74 0.93 -5.89
C SER A 235 5.16 2.41 -5.82
N SER A 236 4.65 3.19 -4.89
CA SER A 236 4.87 4.63 -4.80
C SER A 236 6.37 4.99 -4.73
N ILE A 237 6.86 5.64 -5.78
CA ILE A 237 8.22 6.16 -5.87
C ILE A 237 8.19 7.65 -6.20
N GLU A 238 8.90 8.46 -5.40
CA GLU A 238 8.95 9.90 -5.59
C GLU A 238 9.59 10.27 -6.94
N PRO A 239 9.07 11.27 -7.67
CA PRO A 239 9.55 11.64 -9.00
C PRO A 239 11.05 11.92 -9.06
N ASN A 240 11.59 12.58 -8.03
CA ASN A 240 13.01 12.91 -7.93
C ASN A 240 13.92 11.74 -7.56
N LEU A 241 13.35 10.60 -7.20
CA LEU A 241 14.06 9.34 -6.91
C LEU A 241 13.86 8.29 -8.01
N LEU A 242 12.93 8.52 -8.93
CA LEU A 242 12.75 7.71 -10.13
C LEU A 242 13.75 8.18 -11.20
N THR A 243 14.93 7.55 -11.23
CA THR A 243 15.97 7.92 -12.21
C THR A 243 15.62 7.36 -13.60
N ASP A 244 16.19 7.98 -14.64
CA ASP A 244 16.00 7.50 -16.02
C ASP A 244 16.59 6.12 -16.22
N GLU A 245 17.69 5.79 -15.51
CA GLU A 245 18.27 4.44 -15.50
C GLU A 245 17.29 3.37 -15.00
N ILE A 246 16.49 3.68 -13.97
CA ILE A 246 15.45 2.76 -13.48
C ILE A 246 14.38 2.59 -14.55
N ILE A 247 13.92 3.68 -15.18
CA ILE A 247 12.90 3.65 -16.23
C ILE A 247 13.37 2.80 -17.42
N GLU A 248 14.59 3.06 -17.90
CA GLU A 248 15.19 2.32 -19.01
C GLU A 248 15.46 0.85 -18.68
N TYR A 249 15.82 0.54 -17.43
CA TYR A 249 15.97 -0.84 -17.01
C TYR A 249 14.62 -1.57 -17.00
N VAL A 250 13.58 -0.96 -16.43
CA VAL A 250 12.23 -1.54 -16.39
C VAL A 250 11.71 -1.83 -17.80
N SER A 251 11.98 -0.95 -18.77
CA SER A 251 11.54 -1.15 -20.17
C SER A 251 12.12 -2.40 -20.83
N ARG A 252 13.24 -2.90 -20.33
CA ARG A 252 13.98 -4.07 -20.87
C ARG A 252 13.97 -5.25 -19.90
N SER A 253 13.39 -5.09 -18.73
CA SER A 253 13.37 -6.11 -17.70
C SER A 253 12.50 -7.31 -18.09
N ARG A 254 12.95 -8.49 -17.68
CA ARG A 254 12.20 -9.73 -17.82
C ARG A 254 10.92 -9.73 -16.98
N SER A 255 10.98 -9.18 -15.78
CA SER A 255 9.93 -9.37 -14.78
C SER A 255 9.38 -8.07 -14.17
N PHE A 256 10.04 -6.92 -14.34
CA PHE A 256 9.43 -5.65 -13.92
C PHE A 256 8.38 -5.20 -14.93
N MET A 257 7.17 -4.99 -14.44
CA MET A 257 6.01 -4.67 -15.26
C MET A 257 5.99 -3.19 -15.66
N PRO A 258 5.47 -2.83 -16.87
CA PRO A 258 5.30 -1.45 -17.31
C PRO A 258 4.17 -0.77 -16.52
N HIS A 259 4.44 -0.55 -15.25
CA HIS A 259 3.50 0.01 -14.28
C HIS A 259 4.25 0.86 -13.27
N PHE A 260 3.87 2.12 -13.15
CA PHE A 260 4.45 3.05 -12.19
C PHE A 260 3.33 3.68 -11.36
N HIS A 261 3.63 3.92 -10.08
CA HIS A 261 2.81 4.71 -9.19
C HIS A 261 3.68 5.85 -8.66
N ILE A 262 3.38 7.08 -9.08
CA ILE A 262 4.23 8.26 -8.86
C ILE A 262 3.39 9.34 -8.16
N PRO A 263 3.69 9.72 -6.91
CA PRO A 263 2.94 10.75 -6.21
C PRO A 263 3.28 12.14 -6.77
N LEU A 264 2.30 12.80 -7.41
CA LEU A 264 2.37 14.19 -7.82
C LEU A 264 2.01 15.13 -6.68
N GLN A 265 0.99 14.78 -5.94
CA GLN A 265 0.34 15.52 -4.86
C GLN A 265 -0.43 16.77 -5.33
N SER A 266 0.16 17.65 -6.14
CA SER A 266 -0.49 18.80 -6.78
C SER A 266 0.15 19.11 -8.12
N GLY A 267 -0.63 19.59 -9.09
CA GLY A 267 -0.14 20.12 -10.36
C GLY A 267 0.19 21.61 -10.32
N SER A 268 0.28 22.24 -9.15
CA SER A 268 0.71 23.63 -8.97
C SER A 268 2.02 23.67 -8.19
N ASP A 269 3.05 24.33 -8.73
CA ASP A 269 4.34 24.46 -8.05
C ASP A 269 4.24 25.25 -6.75
N GLU A 270 3.34 26.24 -6.68
CA GLU A 270 3.08 27.01 -5.47
C GLU A 270 2.56 26.11 -4.35
N VAL A 271 1.64 25.19 -4.66
CA VAL A 271 1.11 24.22 -3.69
C VAL A 271 2.17 23.19 -3.32
N LEU A 272 2.96 22.69 -4.29
CA LEU A 272 4.07 21.78 -4.02
C LEU A 272 5.11 22.38 -3.07
N GLN A 273 5.43 23.66 -3.20
CA GLN A 273 6.31 24.38 -2.28
C GLN A 273 5.70 24.46 -0.86
N LEU A 274 4.41 24.79 -0.74
CA LEU A 274 3.71 24.79 0.56
C LEU A 274 3.69 23.40 1.19
N MET A 275 3.57 22.36 0.37
CA MET A 275 3.67 20.96 0.80
C MET A 275 5.09 20.52 1.16
N ARG A 276 6.12 21.35 0.89
CA ARG A 276 7.55 21.03 1.01
C ARG A 276 7.95 19.80 0.18
N ARG A 277 7.45 19.74 -1.07
CA ARG A 277 7.87 18.69 -2.01
C ARG A 277 9.27 19.01 -2.54
N ARG A 278 10.02 17.97 -2.91
CA ARG A 278 11.40 18.08 -3.42
C ARG A 278 11.48 18.04 -4.94
N TYR A 279 10.36 18.31 -5.60
CA TYR A 279 10.23 18.37 -7.05
C TYR A 279 9.14 19.38 -7.41
N GLY A 280 9.17 19.83 -8.66
CA GLY A 280 8.14 20.65 -9.27
C GLY A 280 7.43 19.91 -10.41
N THR A 281 6.49 20.60 -11.03
CA THR A 281 5.68 20.10 -12.15
C THR A 281 6.53 19.74 -13.36
N GLU A 282 7.57 20.52 -13.68
CA GLU A 282 8.49 20.26 -14.79
C GLU A 282 9.19 18.91 -14.66
N LEU A 283 9.80 18.63 -13.49
CA LEU A 283 10.45 17.33 -13.24
C LEU A 283 9.44 16.19 -13.36
N PHE A 284 8.25 16.36 -12.81
CA PHE A 284 7.20 15.34 -12.89
C PHE A 284 6.84 15.05 -14.36
N ALA A 285 6.56 16.09 -15.14
CA ALA A 285 6.24 15.96 -16.57
C ALA A 285 7.36 15.28 -17.35
N SER A 286 8.63 15.62 -17.07
CA SER A 286 9.78 14.98 -17.72
C SER A 286 9.86 13.48 -17.45
N LYS A 287 9.52 13.04 -16.23
CA LYS A 287 9.48 11.60 -15.90
C LYS A 287 8.34 10.86 -16.61
N ILE A 288 7.15 11.49 -16.71
CA ILE A 288 6.05 10.93 -17.49
C ILE A 288 6.45 10.80 -18.98
N ALA A 289 7.03 11.84 -19.55
CA ALA A 289 7.51 11.84 -20.93
C ALA A 289 8.55 10.73 -21.17
N LYS A 290 9.54 10.60 -20.27
CA LYS A 290 10.57 9.54 -20.37
C LYS A 290 9.97 8.14 -20.29
N ILE A 291 9.02 7.90 -19.39
CA ILE A 291 8.32 6.59 -19.31
C ILE A 291 7.59 6.31 -20.61
N LYS A 292 6.84 7.28 -21.15
CA LYS A 292 6.05 7.10 -22.37
C LYS A 292 6.91 6.97 -23.62
N GLU A 293 8.09 7.60 -23.64
CA GLU A 293 9.08 7.43 -24.71
C GLU A 293 9.54 5.97 -24.84
N VAL A 294 9.89 5.33 -23.71
CA VAL A 294 10.46 3.97 -23.73
C VAL A 294 9.41 2.86 -23.51
N MET A 295 8.26 3.20 -22.95
CA MET A 295 7.13 2.29 -22.66
C MET A 295 5.79 3.01 -22.93
N PRO A 296 5.37 3.18 -24.20
CA PRO A 296 4.13 3.92 -24.54
C PRO A 296 2.87 3.39 -23.84
N ASP A 297 2.81 2.08 -23.63
CA ASP A 297 1.68 1.38 -23.01
C ASP A 297 1.85 1.16 -21.49
N ALA A 298 2.79 1.86 -20.84
CA ALA A 298 2.94 1.80 -19.41
C ALA A 298 1.73 2.42 -18.70
N PHE A 299 1.25 1.74 -17.66
CA PHE A 299 0.27 2.30 -16.73
C PHE A 299 0.96 3.27 -15.76
N ILE A 300 0.43 4.48 -15.65
CA ILE A 300 0.93 5.47 -14.71
C ILE A 300 -0.19 5.91 -13.78
N GLY A 301 -0.14 5.45 -12.53
CA GLY A 301 -1.02 5.89 -11.44
C GLY A 301 -0.39 7.08 -10.70
N VAL A 302 -1.20 8.08 -10.36
CA VAL A 302 -0.75 9.35 -9.77
C VAL A 302 -1.57 9.67 -8.54
N ASP A 303 -0.91 9.92 -7.39
CA ASP A 303 -1.58 10.43 -6.20
C ASP A 303 -1.74 11.94 -6.28
N VAL A 304 -2.94 12.44 -5.97
CA VAL A 304 -3.25 13.88 -5.91
C VAL A 304 -4.03 14.17 -4.63
N ILE A 305 -3.64 15.21 -3.92
CA ILE A 305 -4.35 15.70 -2.72
C ILE A 305 -5.00 17.03 -3.06
N VAL A 306 -6.31 17.13 -2.82
CA VAL A 306 -7.07 18.36 -3.01
C VAL A 306 -7.40 19.05 -1.70
N GLY A 307 -7.47 20.35 -1.74
CA GLY A 307 -7.91 21.16 -0.61
C GLY A 307 -6.89 21.26 0.52
N THR A 308 -5.60 21.18 0.23
CA THR A 308 -4.56 21.52 1.19
C THR A 308 -4.62 22.99 1.55
N ARG A 309 -4.16 23.33 2.74
CA ARG A 309 -4.07 24.73 3.11
C ARG A 309 -3.16 25.48 2.13
N GLY A 310 -3.58 26.68 1.72
CA GLY A 310 -2.92 27.49 0.71
C GLY A 310 -3.30 27.18 -0.75
N GLU A 311 -4.10 26.13 -1.01
CA GLU A 311 -4.59 25.83 -2.34
C GLU A 311 -5.75 26.75 -2.71
N THR A 312 -5.45 27.91 -3.32
CA THR A 312 -6.47 28.82 -3.84
C THR A 312 -7.21 28.20 -5.03
N ALA A 313 -8.34 28.80 -5.43
CA ALA A 313 -9.06 28.37 -6.64
C ALA A 313 -8.17 28.46 -7.90
N GLY A 314 -7.37 29.54 -8.03
CA GLY A 314 -6.43 29.68 -9.16
C GLY A 314 -5.33 28.60 -9.18
N TYR A 315 -4.81 28.21 -8.03
CA TYR A 315 -3.82 27.12 -7.95
C TYR A 315 -4.44 25.76 -8.26
N PHE A 316 -5.69 25.55 -7.87
CA PHE A 316 -6.39 24.32 -8.24
C PHE A 316 -6.66 24.25 -9.76
N GLU A 317 -7.06 25.35 -10.41
CA GLU A 317 -7.23 25.35 -11.87
C GLU A 317 -5.91 25.07 -12.59
N LYS A 318 -4.80 25.71 -12.20
CA LYS A 318 -3.47 25.37 -12.73
C LYS A 318 -3.14 23.89 -12.57
N ALA A 319 -3.42 23.32 -11.38
CA ALA A 319 -3.18 21.91 -11.09
C ALA A 319 -4.04 21.01 -11.99
N TYR A 320 -5.32 21.36 -12.17
CA TYR A 320 -6.23 20.60 -13.01
C TYR A 320 -5.78 20.59 -14.47
N GLU A 321 -5.46 21.77 -15.04
CA GLU A 321 -4.97 21.92 -16.42
C GLU A 321 -3.67 21.14 -16.66
N PHE A 322 -2.73 21.23 -15.71
CA PHE A 322 -1.48 20.48 -15.79
C PHE A 322 -1.75 18.97 -15.82
N ILE A 323 -2.56 18.43 -14.89
CA ILE A 323 -2.87 17.01 -14.82
C ILE A 323 -3.67 16.56 -16.06
N HIS A 324 -4.59 17.38 -16.54
CA HIS A 324 -5.35 17.11 -17.76
C HIS A 324 -4.42 16.90 -18.97
N GLY A 325 -3.39 17.74 -19.11
CA GLY A 325 -2.41 17.66 -20.21
C GLY A 325 -1.42 16.49 -20.13
N LEU A 326 -1.31 15.80 -18.99
CA LEU A 326 -0.36 14.67 -18.82
C LEU A 326 -0.91 13.35 -19.40
N ASP A 327 -0.05 12.55 -20.05
CA ASP A 327 -0.38 11.16 -20.44
C ASP A 327 -0.20 10.21 -19.25
N VAL A 328 -1.07 10.36 -18.25
CA VAL A 328 -1.18 9.46 -17.09
C VAL A 328 -2.48 8.65 -17.18
N THR A 329 -2.51 7.48 -16.53
CA THR A 329 -3.62 6.54 -16.69
C THR A 329 -4.71 6.73 -15.64
N GLN A 330 -4.33 6.91 -14.39
CA GLN A 330 -5.29 6.94 -13.28
C GLN A 330 -4.84 7.92 -12.20
N LEU A 331 -5.79 8.63 -11.61
CA LEU A 331 -5.57 9.48 -10.45
C LEU A 331 -6.13 8.82 -9.20
N HIS A 332 -5.32 8.79 -8.15
CA HIS A 332 -5.77 8.49 -6.80
C HIS A 332 -5.99 9.81 -6.06
N VAL A 333 -7.24 10.24 -5.99
CA VAL A 333 -7.61 11.54 -5.45
C VAL A 333 -7.93 11.44 -3.97
N PHE A 334 -7.21 12.23 -3.17
CA PHE A 334 -7.39 12.30 -1.72
C PHE A 334 -7.83 13.70 -1.31
N SER A 335 -8.88 13.80 -0.49
CA SER A 335 -9.21 15.05 0.19
C SER A 335 -8.27 15.26 1.37
N TYR A 336 -7.67 16.45 1.45
CA TYR A 336 -6.79 16.80 2.56
C TYR A 336 -7.52 16.73 3.90
N SER A 337 -6.89 16.05 4.85
CA SER A 337 -7.33 15.93 6.23
C SER A 337 -6.32 16.61 7.14
N GLU A 338 -6.77 17.59 7.92
CA GLU A 338 -5.93 18.25 8.90
C GLU A 338 -5.46 17.27 9.98
N ARG A 339 -4.17 17.37 10.32
CA ARG A 339 -3.60 16.49 11.35
C ARG A 339 -2.88 17.33 12.40
N PRO A 340 -3.17 17.12 13.69
CA PRO A 340 -2.47 17.81 14.78
C PRO A 340 -0.95 17.65 14.68
N GLY A 341 -0.21 18.71 14.94
CA GLY A 341 1.25 18.73 14.94
C GLY A 341 1.90 18.86 13.55
N THR A 342 1.12 18.89 12.46
CA THR A 342 1.65 19.11 11.12
C THR A 342 1.91 20.59 10.83
N GLN A 343 2.94 20.88 10.02
CA GLN A 343 3.29 22.25 9.66
C GLN A 343 2.24 22.91 8.73
N ALA A 344 1.47 22.11 8.02
CA ALA A 344 0.40 22.59 7.16
C ALA A 344 -0.65 23.41 7.91
N LEU A 345 -0.87 23.15 9.20
CA LEU A 345 -1.82 23.93 10.03
C LEU A 345 -1.42 25.40 10.22
N LYS A 346 -0.17 25.75 9.94
CA LYS A 346 0.36 27.13 10.01
C LYS A 346 0.19 27.90 8.69
N ILE A 347 -0.27 27.24 7.63
CA ILE A 347 -0.49 27.86 6.33
C ILE A 347 -1.89 28.48 6.34
N ASP A 348 -1.96 29.73 5.93
CA ASP A 348 -3.22 30.46 5.77
C ASP A 348 -4.03 29.89 4.60
N HIS A 349 -5.24 30.38 4.41
CA HIS A 349 -6.20 29.95 3.41
C HIS A 349 -6.63 28.49 3.57
N VAL A 350 -7.72 28.30 4.29
CA VAL A 350 -8.34 27.00 4.52
C VAL A 350 -9.40 26.76 3.43
N VAL A 351 -9.28 25.65 2.72
CA VAL A 351 -10.27 25.21 1.73
C VAL A 351 -11.47 24.57 2.45
N THR A 352 -12.65 25.01 2.11
CA THR A 352 -13.88 24.49 2.73
C THR A 352 -14.15 23.02 2.37
N PRO A 353 -14.92 22.29 3.17
CA PRO A 353 -15.32 20.92 2.83
C PRO A 353 -16.06 20.82 1.49
N GLU A 354 -16.88 21.80 1.18
CA GLU A 354 -17.63 21.87 -0.07
C GLU A 354 -16.69 22.02 -1.28
N GLU A 355 -15.74 22.96 -1.22
CA GLU A 355 -14.74 23.12 -2.28
C GLU A 355 -13.87 21.86 -2.45
N LYS A 356 -13.44 21.22 -1.34
CA LYS A 356 -12.72 19.92 -1.40
C LYS A 356 -13.54 18.88 -2.13
N HIS A 357 -14.83 18.79 -1.84
CA HIS A 357 -15.73 17.84 -2.49
C HIS A 357 -15.81 18.10 -4.00
N GLN A 358 -16.08 19.35 -4.40
CA GLN A 358 -16.18 19.73 -5.81
C GLN A 358 -14.87 19.48 -6.58
N ARG A 359 -13.72 19.84 -6.00
CA ARG A 359 -12.40 19.59 -6.59
C ARG A 359 -12.13 18.09 -6.74
N SER A 360 -12.47 17.30 -5.71
CA SER A 360 -12.35 15.84 -5.77
C SER A 360 -13.20 15.23 -6.88
N GLN A 361 -14.46 15.66 -7.03
CA GLN A 361 -15.35 15.15 -8.07
C GLN A 361 -14.80 15.45 -9.48
N ARG A 362 -14.25 16.65 -9.72
CA ARG A 362 -13.65 17.01 -11.02
C ARG A 362 -12.45 16.12 -11.34
N LEU A 363 -11.54 15.87 -10.40
CA LEU A 363 -10.38 15.02 -10.63
C LEU A 363 -10.75 13.53 -10.72
N LEU A 364 -11.78 13.07 -10.02
CA LEU A 364 -12.29 11.71 -10.16
C LEU A 364 -12.90 11.46 -11.54
N ALA A 365 -13.66 12.45 -12.06
CA ALA A 365 -14.19 12.39 -13.43
C ALA A 365 -13.04 12.34 -14.47
N LEU A 366 -12.01 13.19 -14.31
CA LEU A 366 -10.82 13.15 -15.16
C LEU A 366 -10.08 11.81 -15.06
N SER A 367 -9.99 11.22 -13.87
CA SER A 367 -9.38 9.90 -13.67
C SER A 367 -10.13 8.79 -14.41
N ASP A 368 -11.47 8.82 -14.35
CA ASP A 368 -12.32 7.87 -15.07
C ASP A 368 -12.14 7.98 -16.59
N GLU A 369 -12.15 9.21 -17.13
CA GLU A 369 -11.90 9.49 -18.54
C GLU A 369 -10.54 8.93 -18.99
N LYS A 370 -9.46 9.27 -18.28
CA LYS A 370 -8.10 8.81 -18.60
C LYS A 370 -7.96 7.30 -18.52
N THR A 371 -8.56 6.67 -17.50
CA THR A 371 -8.53 5.21 -17.33
C THR A 371 -9.26 4.51 -18.47
N LYS A 372 -10.43 5.00 -18.84
CA LYS A 372 -11.20 4.45 -19.98
C LYS A 372 -10.47 4.65 -21.30
N ALA A 373 -9.89 5.82 -21.53
CA ALA A 373 -9.09 6.07 -22.74
C ALA A 373 -7.87 5.15 -22.83
N PHE A 374 -7.20 4.87 -21.71
CA PHE A 374 -6.10 3.91 -21.66
C PHE A 374 -6.57 2.50 -21.96
N TYR A 375 -7.65 2.03 -21.34
CA TYR A 375 -8.18 0.68 -21.55
C TYR A 375 -8.65 0.49 -22.99
N ALA A 376 -9.36 1.47 -23.57
CA ALA A 376 -9.88 1.42 -24.93
C ALA A 376 -8.79 1.18 -26.00
N ARG A 377 -7.56 1.69 -25.77
CA ARG A 377 -6.41 1.47 -26.69
C ARG A 377 -6.02 -0.01 -26.82
N HIS A 378 -6.43 -0.87 -25.90
CA HIS A 378 -6.04 -2.27 -25.86
C HIS A 378 -7.17 -3.24 -26.23
N ILE A 379 -8.36 -2.74 -26.56
CA ILE A 379 -9.46 -3.59 -27.05
C ILE A 379 -9.01 -4.28 -28.36
N GLY A 380 -9.31 -5.57 -28.46
CA GLY A 380 -8.91 -6.42 -29.60
C GLY A 380 -7.49 -7.00 -29.50
N GLN A 381 -6.71 -6.63 -28.49
CA GLN A 381 -5.38 -7.21 -28.26
C GLN A 381 -5.48 -8.48 -27.41
N THR A 382 -4.62 -9.45 -27.69
CA THR A 382 -4.43 -10.62 -26.82
C THR A 382 -3.27 -10.33 -25.88
N MET A 383 -3.53 -10.38 -24.54
CA MET A 383 -2.55 -10.04 -23.53
C MET A 383 -2.47 -11.11 -22.43
N PRO A 384 -1.28 -11.33 -21.82
CA PRO A 384 -1.13 -12.21 -20.68
C PRO A 384 -1.74 -11.57 -19.43
N VAL A 385 -2.73 -12.24 -18.81
CA VAL A 385 -3.47 -11.78 -17.63
C VAL A 385 -3.18 -12.72 -16.46
N LEU A 386 -2.73 -12.17 -15.33
CA LEU A 386 -2.63 -12.91 -14.07
C LEU A 386 -4.01 -12.93 -13.41
N MET A 387 -4.61 -14.12 -13.33
CA MET A 387 -5.95 -14.30 -12.77
C MET A 387 -5.93 -14.31 -11.24
N GLU A 388 -6.87 -13.59 -10.65
CA GLU A 388 -7.05 -13.54 -9.19
C GLU A 388 -8.08 -14.58 -8.74
N LYS A 389 -8.00 -14.96 -7.46
CA LYS A 389 -8.96 -15.87 -6.84
C LYS A 389 -10.38 -15.36 -7.00
N PRO A 390 -11.33 -16.17 -7.51
CA PRO A 390 -12.71 -15.75 -7.67
C PRO A 390 -13.34 -15.44 -6.30
N LYS A 391 -14.12 -14.38 -6.25
CA LYS A 391 -14.85 -14.01 -5.02
C LYS A 391 -16.14 -14.81 -4.85
N ALA A 392 -16.84 -15.09 -5.93
CA ALA A 392 -18.04 -15.91 -6.00
C ALA A 392 -18.36 -16.24 -7.47
N GLY A 393 -18.88 -17.45 -7.75
CA GLY A 393 -19.31 -17.87 -9.09
C GLY A 393 -18.16 -18.08 -10.09
N ALA A 394 -18.51 -18.16 -11.36
CA ALA A 394 -17.58 -18.38 -12.47
C ALA A 394 -16.85 -17.10 -12.93
N LEU A 395 -17.26 -15.93 -12.43
CA LEU A 395 -16.68 -14.65 -12.82
C LEU A 395 -15.34 -14.43 -12.12
N MET A 396 -14.28 -14.40 -12.91
CA MET A 396 -12.92 -14.15 -12.43
C MET A 396 -12.43 -12.79 -12.89
N HIS A 397 -11.53 -12.20 -12.10
CA HIS A 397 -10.82 -10.98 -12.47
C HIS A 397 -9.33 -11.26 -12.54
N GLY A 398 -8.63 -10.47 -13.33
CA GLY A 398 -7.18 -10.50 -13.42
C GLY A 398 -6.62 -9.17 -13.88
N PHE A 399 -5.29 -9.11 -13.96
CA PHE A 399 -4.60 -7.91 -14.43
C PHE A 399 -3.56 -8.26 -15.50
N THR A 400 -3.53 -7.44 -16.55
CA THR A 400 -2.46 -7.49 -17.55
C THR A 400 -1.13 -7.02 -16.96
N ALA A 401 -0.04 -7.17 -17.72
CA ALA A 401 1.27 -6.65 -17.35
C ALA A 401 1.22 -5.12 -17.07
N ASN A 402 0.56 -4.36 -17.92
CA ASN A 402 0.35 -2.92 -17.79
C ASN A 402 -0.93 -2.56 -16.99
N TYR A 403 -1.36 -3.42 -16.10
CA TYR A 403 -2.36 -3.19 -15.05
C TYR A 403 -3.79 -2.91 -15.52
N ILE A 404 -4.16 -3.33 -16.74
CA ILE A 404 -5.57 -3.31 -17.18
C ILE A 404 -6.31 -4.39 -16.40
N ARG A 405 -7.43 -4.01 -15.78
CA ARG A 405 -8.31 -4.97 -15.13
C ARG A 405 -9.16 -5.68 -16.17
N VAL A 406 -9.15 -7.00 -16.10
CA VAL A 406 -9.89 -7.87 -17.02
C VAL A 406 -10.87 -8.74 -16.25
N GLU A 407 -12.04 -8.94 -16.81
CA GLU A 407 -13.12 -9.80 -16.29
C GLU A 407 -13.37 -10.94 -17.27
N VAL A 408 -13.29 -12.17 -16.77
CA VAL A 408 -13.39 -13.39 -17.58
C VAL A 408 -14.37 -14.35 -16.94
N GLU A 409 -15.31 -14.89 -17.71
CA GLU A 409 -16.13 -16.01 -17.29
C GLU A 409 -15.39 -17.32 -17.55
N SER A 410 -15.18 -18.13 -16.52
CA SER A 410 -14.50 -19.41 -16.63
C SER A 410 -14.86 -20.35 -15.50
N ASP A 411 -15.16 -21.61 -15.83
CA ASP A 411 -15.33 -22.69 -14.87
C ASP A 411 -13.99 -23.37 -14.50
N ALA A 412 -12.91 -23.01 -15.19
CA ALA A 412 -11.58 -23.56 -14.93
C ALA A 412 -10.93 -22.91 -13.69
N ALA A 413 -10.17 -23.70 -12.95
CA ALA A 413 -9.36 -23.21 -11.83
C ALA A 413 -8.14 -22.45 -12.34
N LEU A 414 -8.30 -21.15 -12.58
CA LEU A 414 -7.26 -20.25 -13.12
C LEU A 414 -6.60 -19.37 -12.06
N ASP A 415 -6.98 -19.50 -10.79
CA ASP A 415 -6.38 -18.76 -9.69
C ASP A 415 -4.84 -18.81 -9.73
N ASN A 416 -4.22 -17.64 -9.65
CA ASN A 416 -2.76 -17.50 -9.68
C ASN A 416 -2.07 -18.03 -10.97
N LYS A 417 -2.81 -18.13 -12.08
CA LYS A 417 -2.25 -18.48 -13.37
C LYS A 417 -2.19 -17.28 -14.31
N VAL A 418 -1.15 -17.21 -15.12
CA VAL A 418 -1.08 -16.28 -16.24
C VAL A 418 -1.65 -16.97 -17.47
N VAL A 419 -2.69 -16.39 -18.02
CA VAL A 419 -3.38 -16.90 -19.23
C VAL A 419 -3.47 -15.82 -20.30
N ASN A 420 -3.44 -16.21 -21.56
CA ASN A 420 -3.65 -15.27 -22.67
C ASN A 420 -5.14 -14.98 -22.81
N VAL A 421 -5.48 -13.69 -22.86
CA VAL A 421 -6.87 -13.21 -22.94
C VAL A 421 -6.99 -12.21 -24.07
N LEU A 422 -7.93 -12.44 -24.97
CA LEU A 422 -8.38 -11.44 -25.94
C LEU A 422 -9.24 -10.41 -25.22
N LEU A 423 -8.80 -9.16 -25.21
CA LEU A 423 -9.49 -8.05 -24.56
C LEU A 423 -10.65 -7.57 -25.43
N GLY A 424 -11.85 -7.61 -24.89
CA GLY A 424 -13.09 -7.12 -25.50
C GLY A 424 -13.52 -5.77 -24.95
N ASP A 425 -14.80 -5.46 -25.10
CA ASP A 425 -15.39 -4.20 -24.63
C ASP A 425 -15.42 -4.10 -23.11
N PHE A 426 -15.76 -2.92 -22.62
CA PHE A 426 -15.96 -2.69 -21.19
C PHE A 426 -17.07 -3.59 -20.62
N ASN A 427 -16.91 -3.97 -19.35
CA ASN A 427 -18.00 -4.56 -18.59
C ASN A 427 -19.12 -3.52 -18.34
N GLU A 428 -20.26 -3.96 -17.81
CA GLU A 428 -21.46 -3.09 -17.61
C GLU A 428 -21.17 -1.90 -16.69
N GLU A 429 -20.26 -2.09 -15.73
CA GLU A 429 -19.85 -1.04 -14.78
C GLU A 429 -18.80 -0.07 -15.37
N GLY A 430 -18.22 -0.36 -16.52
CA GLY A 430 -17.14 0.42 -17.13
C GLY A 430 -15.81 0.38 -16.34
N THR A 431 -15.63 -0.64 -15.48
CA THR A 431 -14.48 -0.73 -14.55
C THR A 431 -13.43 -1.78 -14.94
N ALA A 432 -13.73 -2.60 -15.93
CA ALA A 432 -12.85 -3.64 -16.46
C ALA A 432 -13.16 -3.89 -17.94
N LEU A 433 -12.22 -4.50 -18.67
CA LEU A 433 -12.50 -5.06 -19.99
C LEU A 433 -12.99 -6.50 -19.84
N LYS A 434 -14.00 -6.89 -20.60
CA LYS A 434 -14.40 -8.29 -20.76
C LYS A 434 -13.30 -9.02 -21.52
N GLY A 435 -13.01 -10.25 -21.16
CA GLY A 435 -11.97 -11.03 -21.77
C GLY A 435 -12.42 -12.42 -22.19
N THR A 436 -11.86 -12.91 -23.29
CA THR A 436 -12.02 -14.29 -23.73
C THR A 436 -10.67 -14.99 -23.70
N ILE A 437 -10.58 -16.14 -22.99
CA ILE A 437 -9.34 -16.92 -22.93
C ILE A 437 -9.03 -17.46 -24.31
N THR A 438 -7.79 -17.25 -24.75
CA THR A 438 -7.27 -17.83 -26.00
C THR A 438 -6.33 -18.99 -25.67
N GLN A 439 -6.30 -19.96 -26.52
CA GLN A 439 -5.41 -21.15 -26.39
C GLN A 439 -3.94 -20.78 -26.59
#